data_15a720c93bd258b5ed96578f4bef79fd
#
_entry.id   15a720c93bd258b5ed96578f4bef79fd
#
_cell.length_a   1.000
_cell.length_b   1.000
_cell.length_c   1.000
_cell.angle_alpha   90.00
_cell.angle_beta   90.00
_cell.angle_gamma   90.00
#
_symmetry.space_group_name_H-M   'P 1'
#
loop_
_entity.id
_entity.type
_entity.pdbx_description
1 polymer ?
#
loop_
_entity_poly.entity_id
_entity_poly.type
_entity_poly.pdbx_seq_one_letter_code
_entity_poly.pdbx_strand_id
1 'polypeptide(L)'
;MREEDIINIQKEWASGIVKMGNLSNDRNSLESFTSDFLDKIYDFDNQVLFKPTKAANEQFRNTKGSAYSYFIAGDDRECQEDNGFALSNWTEILFDNSNIIINEDIAIAMGNYTFKNETSNIKVEYSFVYKNYGNEIKIILHHSSLPFKI
;
A
#
# COMPACT_ATOMS: atom_id res chain seq x y z
N MET A 1 18.65 -10.70 3.52
CA MET A 1 17.53 -10.18 2.70
C MET A 1 17.95 -10.23 1.24
N ARG A 2 17.07 -10.76 0.40
CA ARG A 2 17.31 -10.92 -1.03
C ARG A 2 16.23 -10.19 -1.83
N GLU A 3 16.47 -9.97 -3.10
CA GLU A 3 15.50 -9.36 -4.01
C GLU A 3 14.16 -10.10 -4.01
N GLU A 4 14.21 -11.44 -3.96
CA GLU A 4 13.01 -12.29 -3.89
C GLU A 4 12.13 -11.98 -2.66
N ASP A 5 12.75 -11.65 -1.53
CA ASP A 5 12.01 -11.29 -0.31
C ASP A 5 11.18 -10.03 -0.54
N ILE A 6 11.72 -9.06 -1.26
CA ILE A 6 11.02 -7.82 -1.59
C ILE A 6 9.87 -8.08 -2.57
N ILE A 7 10.12 -8.89 -3.59
CA ILE A 7 9.08 -9.30 -4.56
C ILE A 7 7.92 -9.99 -3.84
N ASN A 8 8.22 -10.85 -2.87
CA ASN A 8 7.18 -11.53 -2.09
C ASN A 8 6.34 -10.56 -1.26
N ILE A 9 6.95 -9.55 -0.65
CA ILE A 9 6.23 -8.51 0.09
C ILE A 9 5.33 -7.70 -0.85
N GLN A 10 5.82 -7.37 -2.04
CA GLN A 10 5.02 -6.67 -3.06
C GLN A 10 3.80 -7.49 -3.46
N LYS A 11 3.95 -8.80 -3.65
CA LYS A 11 2.83 -9.69 -3.96
C LYS A 11 1.84 -9.77 -2.80
N GLU A 12 2.34 -9.80 -1.57
CA GLU A 12 1.50 -9.82 -0.37
C GLU A 12 0.71 -8.52 -0.24
N TRP A 13 1.36 -7.38 -0.49
CA TRP A 13 0.70 -6.08 -0.51
C TRP A 13 -0.42 -6.07 -1.57
N ALA A 14 -0.12 -6.49 -2.78
CA ALA A 14 -1.08 -6.52 -3.89
C ALA A 14 -2.29 -7.40 -3.57
N SER A 15 -2.06 -8.63 -3.10
CA SER A 15 -3.15 -9.55 -2.75
C SER A 15 -3.96 -9.03 -1.57
N GLY A 16 -3.35 -8.34 -0.63
CA GLY A 16 -4.04 -7.74 0.51
C GLY A 16 -5.01 -6.64 0.09
N ILE A 17 -4.60 -5.77 -0.83
CA ILE A 17 -5.48 -4.71 -1.35
C ILE A 17 -6.67 -5.32 -2.10
N VAL A 18 -6.42 -6.32 -2.93
CA VAL A 18 -7.50 -7.03 -3.65
C VAL A 18 -8.48 -7.68 -2.66
N LYS A 19 -7.96 -8.31 -1.60
CA LYS A 19 -8.79 -8.94 -0.57
C LYS A 19 -9.66 -7.92 0.16
N MET A 20 -9.16 -6.72 0.44
CA MET A 20 -9.98 -5.66 1.05
C MET A 20 -11.21 -5.37 0.20
N GLY A 21 -11.04 -5.24 -1.13
CA GLY A 21 -12.16 -5.03 -2.05
C GLY A 21 -13.16 -6.18 -2.02
N ASN A 22 -12.68 -7.42 -1.91
CA ASN A 22 -13.54 -8.60 -1.82
C ASN A 22 -14.33 -8.70 -0.51
N LEU A 23 -13.86 -8.00 0.54
CA LEU A 23 -14.53 -7.94 1.85
C LEU A 23 -15.46 -6.72 1.99
N SER A 24 -15.68 -5.96 0.93
CA SER A 24 -16.41 -4.69 0.98
C SER A 24 -17.84 -4.84 1.53
N ASN A 25 -18.47 -6.01 1.38
CA ASN A 25 -19.82 -6.28 1.86
C ASN A 25 -19.86 -6.83 3.30
N ASP A 26 -18.73 -7.02 3.94
CA ASP A 26 -18.61 -7.47 5.33
C ASP A 26 -17.68 -6.52 6.08
N ARG A 27 -18.23 -5.43 6.57
CA ARG A 27 -17.43 -4.34 7.16
C ARG A 27 -16.59 -4.81 8.36
N ASN A 28 -17.14 -5.67 9.21
CA ASN A 28 -16.40 -6.18 10.37
C ASN A 28 -15.17 -6.98 9.95
N SER A 29 -15.31 -7.87 8.98
CA SER A 29 -14.20 -8.65 8.44
C SER A 29 -13.19 -7.75 7.71
N LEU A 30 -13.67 -6.76 6.96
CA LEU A 30 -12.82 -5.79 6.27
C LEU A 30 -11.96 -5.00 7.26
N GLU A 31 -12.56 -4.50 8.32
CA GLU A 31 -11.84 -3.71 9.34
C GLU A 31 -10.77 -4.54 10.04
N SER A 32 -11.12 -5.76 10.46
CA SER A 32 -10.18 -6.67 11.09
C SER A 32 -9.01 -7.03 10.16
N PHE A 33 -9.31 -7.40 8.93
CA PHE A 33 -8.28 -7.74 7.94
C PHE A 33 -7.35 -6.55 7.67
N THR A 34 -7.90 -5.36 7.48
CA THR A 34 -7.12 -4.16 7.15
C THR A 34 -6.22 -3.76 8.31
N SER A 35 -6.72 -3.82 9.55
CA SER A 35 -5.91 -3.56 10.75
C SER A 35 -4.71 -4.50 10.82
N ASP A 36 -4.94 -5.80 10.65
CA ASP A 36 -3.86 -6.81 10.69
C ASP A 36 -2.87 -6.63 9.53
N PHE A 37 -3.38 -6.32 8.34
CA PHE A 37 -2.55 -6.05 7.15
C PHE A 37 -1.60 -4.88 7.39
N LEU A 38 -2.10 -3.78 7.93
CA LEU A 38 -1.29 -2.59 8.20
C LEU A 38 -0.22 -2.87 9.25
N ASP A 39 -0.56 -3.62 10.29
CA ASP A 39 0.40 -4.02 11.33
C ASP A 39 1.51 -4.92 10.78
N LYS A 40 1.16 -5.81 9.86
CA LYS A 40 2.11 -6.77 9.29
C LYS A 40 3.04 -6.15 8.26
N ILE A 41 2.49 -5.34 7.36
CA ILE A 41 3.20 -4.86 6.16
C ILE A 41 3.96 -3.55 6.41
N TYR A 42 3.38 -2.65 7.20
CA TYR A 42 3.96 -1.34 7.49
C TYR A 42 4.48 -1.27 8.92
N ASP A 43 5.48 -0.45 9.12
CA ASP A 43 6.13 -0.28 10.43
C ASP A 43 5.53 0.89 11.24
N PHE A 44 4.20 0.96 11.33
CA PHE A 44 3.53 2.05 12.03
C PHE A 44 3.81 2.07 13.54
N ASP A 45 4.28 0.98 14.12
CA ASP A 45 4.69 0.95 15.54
C ASP A 45 5.94 1.82 15.78
N ASN A 46 6.75 2.02 14.76
CA ASN A 46 7.93 2.89 14.82
C ASN A 46 7.70 4.15 14.00
N GLN A 47 8.08 4.13 12.72
CA GLN A 47 7.92 5.27 11.82
C GLN A 47 7.69 4.82 10.40
N VAL A 48 6.69 5.43 9.75
CA VAL A 48 6.40 5.25 8.33
C VAL A 48 6.20 6.62 7.70
N LEU A 49 6.76 6.80 6.51
CA LEU A 49 6.43 7.93 5.63
C LEU A 49 5.59 7.38 4.49
N PHE A 50 4.35 7.81 4.41
CA PHE A 50 3.42 7.32 3.40
C PHE A 50 2.70 8.47 2.70
N LYS A 51 2.88 8.56 1.38
CA LYS A 51 2.13 9.47 0.51
C LYS A 51 1.39 8.62 -0.53
N PRO A 52 0.10 8.30 -0.30
CA PRO A 52 -0.66 7.48 -1.25
C PRO A 52 -1.02 8.26 -2.53
N THR A 53 -1.45 7.52 -3.56
CA THR A 53 -1.71 8.05 -4.91
C THR A 53 -2.73 9.18 -4.92
N LYS A 54 -3.86 8.99 -4.24
CA LYS A 54 -5.03 9.88 -4.36
C LYS A 54 -5.25 10.79 -3.16
N ALA A 55 -4.30 10.91 -2.27
CA ALA A 55 -4.38 11.85 -1.16
C ALA A 55 -4.04 13.26 -1.66
N ALA A 56 -4.92 14.21 -1.43
CA ALA A 56 -4.80 15.57 -1.96
C ALA A 56 -4.72 16.64 -0.87
N ASN A 57 -5.64 16.65 0.08
CA ASN A 57 -5.68 17.64 1.16
C ASN A 57 -4.77 17.21 2.31
N GLU A 58 -4.92 15.98 2.78
CA GLU A 58 -4.04 15.37 3.77
C GLU A 58 -3.18 14.35 3.03
N GLN A 59 -2.10 14.83 2.45
CA GLN A 59 -1.28 14.04 1.52
C GLN A 59 -0.47 12.95 2.20
N PHE A 60 0.01 13.21 3.43
CA PHE A 60 0.93 12.33 4.13
C PHE A 60 0.21 11.54 5.21
N ARG A 61 0.21 10.22 5.07
CA ARG A 61 -0.54 9.30 5.89
C ARG A 61 0.40 8.47 6.76
N ASN A 62 1.10 9.16 7.66
CA ASN A 62 2.22 8.60 8.42
C ASN A 62 1.79 7.85 9.68
N THR A 63 0.49 7.73 9.93
CA THR A 63 -0.07 6.96 11.05
C THR A 63 -0.92 5.81 10.54
N LYS A 64 -1.05 4.75 11.34
CA LYS A 64 -1.91 3.62 11.01
C LYS A 64 -3.35 4.07 10.72
N GLY A 65 -3.89 4.96 11.56
CA GLY A 65 -5.26 5.45 11.39
C GLY A 65 -5.48 6.20 10.07
N SER A 66 -4.52 7.05 9.68
CA SER A 66 -4.63 7.80 8.42
C SER A 66 -4.46 6.90 7.18
N ALA A 67 -3.63 5.87 7.27
CA ALA A 67 -3.48 4.88 6.20
C ALA A 67 -4.74 3.98 6.10
N TYR A 68 -5.26 3.54 7.24
CA TYR A 68 -6.52 2.78 7.33
C TYR A 68 -7.67 3.54 6.66
N SER A 69 -7.80 4.82 7.00
CA SER A 69 -8.80 5.72 6.39
C SER A 69 -8.67 5.76 4.86
N TYR A 70 -7.45 5.90 4.35
CA TYR A 70 -7.19 5.94 2.91
C TYR A 70 -7.67 4.66 2.21
N PHE A 71 -7.35 3.49 2.77
CA PHE A 71 -7.65 2.23 2.11
C PHE A 71 -9.13 1.85 2.15
N ILE A 72 -9.80 2.04 3.28
CA ILE A 72 -11.17 1.54 3.43
C ILE A 72 -12.20 2.58 3.88
N ALA A 73 -11.79 3.81 4.14
CA ALA A 73 -12.66 4.90 4.57
C ALA A 73 -13.64 4.49 5.69
N GLY A 74 -14.94 4.68 5.51
CA GLY A 74 -15.97 4.35 6.48
C GLY A 74 -16.55 5.60 7.15
N ASP A 75 -17.56 5.40 8.01
CA ASP A 75 -18.23 6.51 8.68
C ASP A 75 -17.29 7.25 9.64
N ASP A 76 -16.38 6.51 10.28
CA ASP A 76 -15.40 7.04 11.22
C ASP A 76 -14.05 7.36 10.58
N ARG A 77 -14.02 7.60 9.27
CA ARG A 77 -12.78 7.92 8.55
C ARG A 77 -12.06 9.09 9.17
N GLU A 78 -10.74 8.96 9.32
CA GLU A 78 -9.91 10.01 9.89
C GLU A 78 -9.75 11.19 8.93
N CYS A 79 -9.61 10.91 7.64
CA CYS A 79 -9.45 11.91 6.60
C CYS A 79 -10.72 11.98 5.75
N GLN A 80 -11.38 13.13 5.74
CA GLN A 80 -12.71 13.29 5.12
C GLN A 80 -12.72 13.11 3.60
N GLU A 81 -11.60 13.35 2.93
CA GLU A 81 -11.48 13.19 1.48
C GLU A 81 -11.50 11.72 1.02
N ASP A 82 -11.34 10.77 1.94
CA ASP A 82 -11.15 9.37 1.59
C ASP A 82 -12.45 8.71 1.13
N ASN A 83 -12.32 7.88 0.08
CA ASN A 83 -13.41 7.09 -0.47
C ASN A 83 -13.15 5.57 -0.39
N GLY A 84 -11.99 5.18 0.17
CA GLY A 84 -11.58 3.78 0.23
C GLY A 84 -10.93 3.32 -1.05
N PHE A 85 -9.65 3.63 -1.23
CA PHE A 85 -8.90 3.26 -2.43
C PHE A 85 -8.96 1.75 -2.71
N ALA A 86 -8.89 0.92 -1.67
CA ALA A 86 -8.94 -0.53 -1.80
C ALA A 86 -10.31 -1.07 -2.20
N LEU A 87 -11.37 -0.25 -2.08
CA LEU A 87 -12.74 -0.65 -2.35
C LEU A 87 -13.18 -0.39 -3.80
N SER A 88 -12.25 -0.13 -4.70
CA SER A 88 -12.51 0.10 -6.13
C SER A 88 -12.63 -1.21 -6.93
N ASN A 89 -12.84 -2.33 -6.27
CA ASN A 89 -13.01 -3.65 -6.90
C ASN A 89 -11.79 -4.08 -7.73
N TRP A 90 -10.58 -3.77 -7.23
CA TRP A 90 -9.37 -4.21 -7.89
C TRP A 90 -9.34 -5.74 -7.98
N THR A 91 -9.11 -6.26 -9.19
CA THR A 91 -9.00 -7.69 -9.45
C THR A 91 -7.55 -8.14 -9.53
N GLU A 92 -6.67 -7.22 -9.90
CA GLU A 92 -5.26 -7.53 -10.06
C GLU A 92 -4.42 -6.26 -9.87
N ILE A 93 -3.31 -6.40 -9.14
CA ILE A 93 -2.31 -5.35 -8.98
C ILE A 93 -0.95 -5.97 -9.32
N LEU A 94 -0.30 -5.45 -10.36
CA LEU A 94 0.94 -5.98 -10.88
C LEU A 94 2.09 -4.99 -10.67
N PHE A 95 3.12 -5.43 -9.95
CA PHE A 95 4.35 -4.68 -9.75
C PHE A 95 5.32 -4.91 -10.91
N ASP A 96 5.96 -3.83 -11.35
CA ASP A 96 7.03 -3.85 -12.34
C ASP A 96 8.18 -3.00 -11.80
N ASN A 97 9.13 -3.64 -11.14
CA ASN A 97 10.26 -2.95 -10.54
C ASN A 97 11.23 -2.45 -11.64
N SER A 98 11.51 -1.16 -11.61
CA SER A 98 12.63 -0.61 -12.39
C SER A 98 13.94 -1.14 -11.83
N ASN A 99 14.08 -1.12 -10.50
CA ASN A 99 15.22 -1.73 -9.82
C ASN A 99 14.91 -1.90 -8.32
N ILE A 100 15.65 -2.81 -7.69
CA ILE A 100 15.66 -3.03 -6.24
C ILE A 100 17.10 -2.93 -5.78
N ILE A 101 17.36 -2.05 -4.82
CA ILE A 101 18.69 -1.88 -4.21
C ILE A 101 18.62 -2.41 -2.79
N ILE A 102 19.55 -3.32 -2.45
CA ILE A 102 19.65 -3.87 -1.10
C ILE A 102 20.96 -3.41 -0.49
N ASN A 103 20.87 -2.79 0.68
CA ASN A 103 22.04 -2.31 1.42
C ASN A 103 21.83 -2.63 2.90
N GLU A 104 22.51 -3.68 3.37
CA GLU A 104 22.41 -4.18 4.74
C GLU A 104 20.97 -4.57 5.10
N ASP A 105 20.34 -3.88 6.07
CA ASP A 105 18.98 -4.15 6.53
C ASP A 105 17.91 -3.32 5.80
N ILE A 106 18.30 -2.54 4.80
CA ILE A 106 17.41 -1.67 4.03
C ILE A 106 17.33 -2.16 2.58
N ALA A 107 16.13 -2.16 2.02
CA ALA A 107 15.91 -2.33 0.59
C ALA A 107 15.10 -1.16 0.05
N ILE A 108 15.44 -0.73 -1.16
CA ILE A 108 14.79 0.38 -1.85
C ILE A 108 14.30 -0.13 -3.19
N ALA A 109 13.03 0.07 -3.50
CA ALA A 109 12.45 -0.34 -4.77
C ALA A 109 11.72 0.84 -5.42
N MET A 110 11.84 0.95 -6.72
CA MET A 110 11.14 1.95 -7.52
C MET A 110 10.66 1.32 -8.83
N GLY A 111 9.49 1.69 -9.26
CA GLY A 111 8.93 1.19 -10.50
C GLY A 111 7.49 1.61 -10.70
N ASN A 112 6.78 0.79 -11.45
CA ASN A 112 5.34 0.98 -11.67
C ASN A 112 4.55 -0.18 -11.07
N TYR A 113 3.33 0.10 -10.64
CA TYR A 113 2.33 -0.93 -10.43
C TYR A 113 1.06 -0.54 -11.17
N THR A 114 0.38 -1.56 -11.68
CA THR A 114 -0.83 -1.37 -12.47
C THR A 114 -2.02 -1.93 -11.69
N PHE A 115 -3.03 -1.09 -11.50
CA PHE A 115 -4.26 -1.45 -10.81
C PHE A 115 -5.33 -1.73 -11.85
N LYS A 116 -5.86 -2.95 -11.85
CA LYS A 116 -6.85 -3.40 -12.83
C LYS A 116 -8.15 -3.80 -12.16
N ASN A 117 -9.25 -3.35 -12.74
CA ASN A 117 -10.59 -3.86 -12.47
C ASN A 117 -11.37 -3.96 -13.79
N GLU A 118 -12.69 -4.23 -13.75
CA GLU A 118 -13.50 -4.41 -14.96
C GLU A 118 -13.51 -3.17 -15.87
N THR A 119 -13.38 -1.97 -15.28
CA THR A 119 -13.54 -0.69 -16.00
C THR A 119 -12.25 0.12 -16.12
N SER A 120 -11.20 -0.26 -15.41
CA SER A 120 -9.98 0.57 -15.29
C SER A 120 -8.71 -0.25 -15.41
N ASN A 121 -7.69 0.39 -15.95
CA ASN A 121 -6.32 -0.12 -15.99
C ASN A 121 -5.42 1.08 -15.76
N ILE A 122 -5.00 1.28 -14.50
CA ILE A 122 -4.30 2.49 -14.07
C ILE A 122 -2.85 2.18 -13.75
N LYS A 123 -1.94 2.80 -14.48
CA LYS A 123 -0.51 2.72 -14.22
C LYS A 123 -0.10 3.81 -13.25
N VAL A 124 0.60 3.43 -12.19
CA VAL A 124 1.00 4.29 -11.09
C VAL A 124 2.48 4.09 -10.81
N GLU A 125 3.15 5.14 -10.32
CA GLU A 125 4.55 5.07 -9.92
C GLU A 125 4.64 4.79 -8.43
N TYR A 126 5.68 4.07 -8.00
CA TYR A 126 5.95 3.86 -6.59
C TYR A 126 7.43 4.00 -6.26
N SER A 127 7.67 4.39 -5.01
CA SER A 127 8.95 4.26 -4.34
C SER A 127 8.68 3.66 -2.97
N PHE A 128 9.41 2.59 -2.64
CA PHE A 128 9.30 1.91 -1.35
C PHE A 128 10.66 1.83 -0.69
N VAL A 129 10.68 1.97 0.62
CA VAL A 129 11.81 1.56 1.44
C VAL A 129 11.31 0.52 2.44
N TYR A 130 12.03 -0.59 2.49
CA TYR A 130 11.74 -1.72 3.38
C TYR A 130 12.87 -1.84 4.40
N LYS A 131 12.52 -2.20 5.62
CA LYS A 131 13.48 -2.50 6.68
C LYS A 131 13.34 -3.95 7.12
N ASN A 132 14.48 -4.64 7.18
CA ASN A 132 14.58 -6.01 7.66
C ASN A 132 14.94 -6.03 9.15
N TYR A 133 14.06 -6.60 9.96
CA TYR A 133 14.25 -6.75 11.40
C TYR A 133 14.79 -8.14 11.79
N GLY A 134 15.17 -8.94 10.79
CA GLY A 134 15.68 -10.31 10.98
C GLY A 134 14.59 -11.36 10.80
N ASN A 135 13.50 -11.25 11.52
CA ASN A 135 12.36 -12.17 11.43
C ASN A 135 11.20 -11.64 10.60
N GLU A 136 11.23 -10.36 10.25
CA GLU A 136 10.19 -9.72 9.45
C GLU A 136 10.78 -8.54 8.67
N ILE A 137 10.14 -8.22 7.54
CA ILE A 137 10.48 -7.07 6.72
C ILE A 137 9.24 -6.20 6.63
N LYS A 138 9.39 -4.89 6.89
CA LYS A 138 8.26 -3.94 6.89
C LYS A 138 8.57 -2.72 6.03
N ILE A 139 7.51 -2.12 5.50
CA ILE A 139 7.60 -0.87 4.75
C ILE A 139 7.77 0.29 5.72
N ILE A 140 8.79 1.13 5.48
CA ILE A 140 9.03 2.36 6.24
C ILE A 140 8.85 3.62 5.38
N LEU A 141 8.83 3.48 4.05
CA LEU A 141 8.46 4.56 3.13
C LEU A 141 7.66 3.99 1.98
N HIS A 142 6.58 4.67 1.63
CA HIS A 142 5.76 4.35 0.47
C HIS A 142 5.28 5.66 -0.17
N HIS A 143 5.82 5.97 -1.33
CA HIS A 143 5.37 7.11 -2.14
C HIS A 143 4.73 6.59 -3.42
N SER A 144 3.54 7.07 -3.71
CA SER A 144 2.77 6.68 -4.88
C SER A 144 2.23 7.91 -5.60
N SER A 145 2.37 7.94 -6.92
CA SER A 145 1.91 9.06 -7.74
C SER A 145 1.53 8.60 -9.13
N LEU A 146 0.70 9.40 -9.81
CA LEU A 146 0.40 9.18 -11.22
C LEU A 146 1.55 9.71 -12.08
N PRO A 147 1.84 9.05 -13.22
CA PRO A 147 2.82 9.58 -14.17
C PRO A 147 2.43 10.98 -14.64
N PHE A 148 3.44 11.78 -14.92
CA PHE A 148 3.22 13.12 -15.47
C PHE A 148 2.44 13.02 -16.77
N LYS A 149 1.47 13.92 -16.95
CA LYS A 149 0.70 14.04 -18.20
C LYS A 149 1.38 15.04 -19.11
N ILE A 150 1.62 14.60 -20.34
CA ILE A 150 2.21 15.42 -21.38
C ILE A 150 1.10 16.15 -22.12
#